data_69e34a0bb1719c26026825e371243b28
#
_entry.id   69e34a0bb1719c26026825e371243b28
#
_cell.length_a   1.000
_cell.length_b   1.000
_cell.length_c   1.000
_cell.angle_alpha   90.00
_cell.angle_beta   90.00
_cell.angle_gamma   90.00
#
_symmetry.space_group_name_H-M   'P 1'
#
loop_
_entity.id
_entity.type
_entity.pdbx_description
1 polymer ?
#
loop_
_entity_poly.entity_id
_entity_poly.type
_entity_poly.pdbx_seq_one_letter_code
_entity_poly.pdbx_strand_id
1 'polypeptide(L)'
;LKLFVEKGIQQTSIQEIIELAKISKGTFYNYFSSKNDCIAEILEGLRYDASQMRLEMQMGKDPKDRQIFIEQISILMKLNEERNLHSVFEAIMSSNEPEHKKLVLHHRFHEIEWLSHRFIDIYGEDIREHALECAILFFGMMQYVMFTVRVSHMPYSVERIVDVLLSHIELIYPSMLNGDKALIDQSSIHFLQSNIDRKDITLNSILETAEYLESQGGFTEEQQDLLSAIVSELKQERIRKCVIQPLLKPLQLTFAQTPLEMQAATFTNMILYFLKSI
;
A
#
# COMPACT_ATOMS: atom_id res chain seq x y z
N LEU A 1 -12.04 7.75 18.17
CA LEU A 1 -12.58 8.03 16.85
C LEU A 1 -13.43 9.32 16.85
N LYS A 2 -14.46 9.45 17.70
CA LYS A 2 -15.42 10.58 17.71
C LYS A 2 -14.73 11.95 17.65
N LEU A 3 -13.75 12.21 18.50
CA LEU A 3 -12.99 13.47 18.50
C LEU A 3 -12.25 13.73 17.17
N PHE A 4 -11.66 12.71 16.57
CA PHE A 4 -10.97 12.86 15.29
C PHE A 4 -11.92 13.21 14.15
N VAL A 5 -13.14 12.68 14.16
CA VAL A 5 -14.20 13.01 13.20
C VAL A 5 -14.71 14.43 13.41
N GLU A 6 -14.98 14.84 14.66
CA GLU A 6 -15.60 16.13 14.97
C GLU A 6 -14.62 17.31 14.90
N LYS A 7 -13.39 17.15 15.39
CA LYS A 7 -12.40 18.23 15.51
C LYS A 7 -11.23 18.11 14.54
N GLY A 8 -11.06 16.94 13.92
CA GLY A 8 -9.88 16.62 13.14
C GLY A 8 -8.71 16.12 14.01
N ILE A 9 -7.77 15.44 13.35
CA ILE A 9 -6.64 14.78 14.02
C ILE A 9 -5.70 15.78 14.69
N GLN A 10 -5.34 16.87 14.00
CA GLN A 10 -4.37 17.84 14.51
C GLN A 10 -4.90 18.58 15.73
N GLN A 11 -6.18 18.92 15.74
CA GLN A 11 -6.82 19.71 16.80
C GLN A 11 -7.22 18.87 18.01
N THR A 12 -7.17 17.53 17.91
CA THR A 12 -7.48 16.63 19.02
C THR A 12 -6.23 16.37 19.85
N SER A 13 -6.29 16.72 21.14
CA SER A 13 -5.24 16.43 22.12
C SER A 13 -5.43 15.09 22.81
N ILE A 14 -4.33 14.49 23.31
CA ILE A 14 -4.38 13.27 24.13
C ILE A 14 -5.21 13.51 25.39
N GLN A 15 -5.15 14.72 25.98
CA GLN A 15 -5.92 15.07 27.16
C GLN A 15 -7.44 14.97 26.91
N GLU A 16 -7.93 15.48 25.79
CA GLU A 16 -9.34 15.37 25.40
C GLU A 16 -9.78 13.92 25.15
N ILE A 17 -8.88 13.09 24.58
CA ILE A 17 -9.14 11.66 24.40
C ILE A 17 -9.32 10.98 25.75
N ILE A 18 -8.43 11.24 26.71
CA ILE A 18 -8.44 10.70 28.06
C ILE A 18 -9.74 11.10 28.79
N GLU A 19 -10.09 12.39 28.72
CA GLU A 19 -11.30 12.93 29.36
C GLU A 19 -12.57 12.31 28.77
N LEU A 20 -12.69 12.24 27.44
CA LEU A 20 -13.85 11.64 26.78
C LEU A 20 -13.96 10.14 27.05
N ALA A 21 -12.83 9.44 27.04
CA ALA A 21 -12.79 8.00 27.34
C ALA A 21 -12.94 7.70 28.83
N LYS A 22 -12.89 8.69 29.72
CA LYS A 22 -12.95 8.56 31.19
C LYS A 22 -11.88 7.59 31.73
N ILE A 23 -10.67 7.66 31.19
CA ILE A 23 -9.53 6.84 31.62
C ILE A 23 -8.44 7.71 32.23
N SER A 24 -7.49 7.10 32.95
CA SER A 24 -6.33 7.81 33.46
C SER A 24 -5.27 8.02 32.35
N LYS A 25 -4.41 9.02 32.55
CA LYS A 25 -3.25 9.24 31.66
C LYS A 25 -2.34 8.00 31.61
N GLY A 26 -2.12 7.34 32.75
CA GLY A 26 -1.35 6.10 32.82
C GLY A 26 -2.03 4.97 32.02
N THR A 27 -3.36 4.85 32.11
CA THR A 27 -4.11 3.87 31.31
C THR A 27 -3.93 4.13 29.83
N PHE A 28 -4.03 5.38 29.38
CA PHE A 28 -3.80 5.71 27.96
C PHE A 28 -2.42 5.26 27.47
N TYR A 29 -1.37 5.65 28.20
CA TYR A 29 0.01 5.33 27.79
C TYR A 29 0.40 3.85 27.95
N ASN A 30 -0.41 3.05 28.68
CA ASN A 30 -0.26 1.59 28.68
C ASN A 30 -0.71 0.94 27.37
N TYR A 31 -1.64 1.58 26.64
CA TYR A 31 -2.17 1.05 25.36
C TYR A 31 -1.59 1.76 24.14
N PHE A 32 -1.31 3.05 24.24
CA PHE A 32 -0.88 3.88 23.11
C PHE A 32 0.32 4.73 23.51
N SER A 33 1.44 4.59 22.83
CA SER A 33 2.63 5.43 23.08
C SER A 33 2.42 6.87 22.59
N SER A 34 1.50 7.06 21.64
CA SER A 34 1.25 8.33 20.97
C SER A 34 -0.19 8.44 20.46
N LYS A 35 -0.57 9.65 20.01
CA LYS A 35 -1.81 9.85 19.26
C LYS A 35 -1.82 9.11 17.93
N ASN A 36 -0.64 8.94 17.31
CA ASN A 36 -0.48 8.21 16.06
C ASN A 36 -0.80 6.72 16.23
N ASP A 37 -0.38 6.11 17.35
CA ASP A 37 -0.73 4.71 17.67
C ASP A 37 -2.25 4.55 17.82
N CYS A 38 -2.91 5.52 18.43
CA CYS A 38 -4.37 5.50 18.55
C CYS A 38 -5.06 5.56 17.16
N ILE A 39 -4.51 6.30 16.20
CA ILE A 39 -4.99 6.35 14.82
C ILE A 39 -4.72 5.00 14.13
N ALA A 40 -3.53 4.44 14.30
CA ALA A 40 -3.16 3.15 13.75
C ALA A 40 -4.13 2.05 14.22
N GLU A 41 -4.44 2.00 15.50
CA GLU A 41 -5.39 1.05 16.08
C GLU A 41 -6.82 1.22 15.55
N ILE A 42 -7.25 2.45 15.25
CA ILE A 42 -8.56 2.69 14.61
C ILE A 42 -8.59 2.09 13.20
N LEU A 43 -7.53 2.28 12.40
CA LEU A 43 -7.45 1.74 11.04
C LEU A 43 -7.30 0.21 11.05
N GLU A 44 -6.49 -0.32 11.96
CA GLU A 44 -6.31 -1.76 12.15
C GLU A 44 -7.60 -2.44 12.62
N GLY A 45 -8.32 -1.83 13.56
CA GLY A 45 -9.64 -2.30 14.01
C GLY A 45 -10.67 -2.32 12.89
N LEU A 46 -10.65 -1.30 12.00
CA LEU A 46 -11.51 -1.28 10.81
C LEU A 46 -11.19 -2.46 9.88
N ARG A 47 -9.91 -2.70 9.63
CA ARG A 47 -9.42 -3.80 8.79
C ARG A 47 -9.81 -5.17 9.38
N TYR A 48 -9.62 -5.31 10.70
CA TYR A 48 -9.97 -6.54 11.40
C TYR A 48 -11.48 -6.83 11.30
N ASP A 49 -12.32 -5.84 11.60
CA ASP A 49 -13.78 -5.98 11.51
C ASP A 49 -14.22 -6.35 10.08
N ALA A 50 -13.69 -5.66 9.07
CA ALA A 50 -13.98 -5.97 7.68
C ALA A 50 -13.57 -7.41 7.31
N SER A 51 -12.38 -7.85 7.75
CA SER A 51 -11.87 -9.20 7.49
C SER A 51 -12.74 -10.28 8.15
N GLN A 52 -13.17 -10.07 9.41
CA GLN A 52 -14.05 -11.01 10.11
C GLN A 52 -15.42 -11.11 9.43
N MET A 53 -16.02 -9.97 9.08
CA MET A 53 -17.32 -9.96 8.38
C MET A 53 -17.24 -10.64 7.00
N ARG A 54 -16.15 -10.42 6.25
CA ARG A 54 -15.91 -11.10 4.98
C ARG A 54 -15.80 -12.61 5.14
N LEU A 55 -15.08 -13.06 6.16
CA LEU A 55 -14.94 -14.49 6.48
C LEU A 55 -16.29 -15.12 6.84
N GLU A 56 -17.07 -14.46 7.72
CA GLU A 56 -18.41 -14.92 8.10
C GLU A 56 -19.35 -15.03 6.89
N MET A 57 -19.33 -14.04 5.99
CA MET A 57 -20.10 -14.07 4.73
C MET A 57 -19.72 -15.25 3.83
N GLN A 58 -18.46 -15.67 3.85
CA GLN A 58 -17.95 -16.74 3.00
C GLN A 58 -18.23 -18.14 3.57
N MET A 59 -18.46 -18.27 4.89
CA MET A 59 -18.60 -19.57 5.56
C MET A 59 -19.76 -20.38 4.96
N GLY A 60 -19.43 -21.58 4.44
CA GLY A 60 -20.40 -22.51 3.84
C GLY A 60 -21.01 -22.05 2.51
N LYS A 61 -20.43 -21.03 1.87
CA LYS A 61 -20.86 -20.50 0.57
C LYS A 61 -19.84 -20.80 -0.52
N ASP A 62 -20.33 -20.78 -1.77
CA ASP A 62 -19.44 -20.90 -2.94
C ASP A 62 -18.50 -19.68 -2.99
N PRO A 63 -17.16 -19.89 -3.04
CA PRO A 63 -16.20 -18.80 -3.22
C PRO A 63 -16.45 -17.95 -4.46
N LYS A 64 -17.14 -18.50 -5.47
CA LYS A 64 -17.47 -17.83 -6.73
C LYS A 64 -18.84 -17.15 -6.73
N ASP A 65 -19.56 -17.16 -5.61
CA ASP A 65 -20.85 -16.47 -5.50
C ASP A 65 -20.66 -14.95 -5.67
N ARG A 66 -21.16 -14.43 -6.79
CA ARG A 66 -21.04 -13.01 -7.15
C ARG A 66 -21.69 -12.09 -6.14
N GLN A 67 -22.86 -12.48 -5.59
CA GLN A 67 -23.58 -11.65 -4.63
C GLN A 67 -22.77 -11.49 -3.33
N ILE A 68 -22.21 -12.60 -2.84
CA ILE A 68 -21.33 -12.58 -1.66
C ILE A 68 -20.09 -11.73 -1.93
N PHE A 69 -19.51 -11.84 -3.11
CA PHE A 69 -18.36 -11.02 -3.49
C PHE A 69 -18.68 -9.52 -3.49
N ILE A 70 -19.82 -9.12 -4.04
CA ILE A 70 -20.30 -7.74 -4.00
C ILE A 70 -20.44 -7.26 -2.54
N GLU A 71 -21.05 -8.08 -1.67
CA GLU A 71 -21.24 -7.76 -0.26
C GLU A 71 -19.89 -7.63 0.47
N GLN A 72 -18.95 -8.53 0.22
CA GLN A 72 -17.60 -8.49 0.80
C GLN A 72 -16.82 -7.23 0.42
N ILE A 73 -16.91 -6.77 -0.83
CA ILE A 73 -16.27 -5.51 -1.26
C ILE A 73 -16.97 -4.33 -0.59
N SER A 74 -18.30 -4.38 -0.52
CA SER A 74 -19.11 -3.28 0.02
C SER A 74 -18.92 -3.04 1.51
N ILE A 75 -18.49 -4.08 2.28
CA ILE A 75 -18.43 -4.01 3.74
C ILE A 75 -17.51 -2.89 4.24
N LEU A 76 -16.33 -2.73 3.63
CA LEU A 76 -15.39 -1.68 4.03
C LEU A 76 -15.95 -0.28 3.80
N MET A 77 -16.65 -0.10 2.67
CA MET A 77 -17.27 1.19 2.34
C MET A 77 -18.39 1.51 3.33
N LYS A 78 -19.22 0.53 3.68
CA LYS A 78 -20.26 0.66 4.70
C LYS A 78 -19.70 1.00 6.07
N LEU A 79 -18.67 0.28 6.51
CA LEU A 79 -18.00 0.57 7.79
C LEU A 79 -17.37 1.96 7.80
N ASN A 80 -16.82 2.40 6.68
CA ASN A 80 -16.29 3.76 6.53
C ASN A 80 -17.39 4.83 6.65
N GLU A 81 -18.55 4.59 6.04
CA GLU A 81 -19.70 5.50 6.13
C GLU A 81 -20.30 5.51 7.52
N GLU A 82 -20.60 4.35 8.10
CA GLU A 82 -21.17 4.20 9.44
C GLU A 82 -20.31 4.86 10.53
N ARG A 83 -18.98 4.73 10.40
CA ARG A 83 -18.02 5.31 11.36
C ARG A 83 -17.56 6.72 10.98
N ASN A 84 -18.07 7.26 9.88
CA ASN A 84 -17.69 8.57 9.33
C ASN A 84 -16.16 8.75 9.20
N LEU A 85 -15.46 7.70 8.73
CA LEU A 85 -14.01 7.68 8.62
C LEU A 85 -13.48 8.49 7.43
N HIS A 86 -14.34 8.86 6.50
CA HIS A 86 -13.95 9.62 5.31
C HIS A 86 -13.20 10.92 5.67
N SER A 87 -13.72 11.69 6.61
CA SER A 87 -13.07 12.91 7.10
C SER A 87 -11.72 12.66 7.77
N VAL A 88 -11.58 11.50 8.44
CA VAL A 88 -10.32 11.08 9.07
C VAL A 88 -9.29 10.74 8.00
N PHE A 89 -9.66 9.97 6.97
CA PHE A 89 -8.77 9.65 5.86
C PHE A 89 -8.33 10.90 5.09
N GLU A 90 -9.24 11.83 4.80
CA GLU A 90 -8.90 13.09 4.15
C GLU A 90 -7.95 13.95 4.99
N ALA A 91 -8.21 14.06 6.30
CA ALA A 91 -7.34 14.79 7.21
C ALA A 91 -5.93 14.19 7.28
N ILE A 92 -5.82 12.85 7.27
CA ILE A 92 -4.53 12.15 7.22
C ILE A 92 -3.79 12.45 5.93
N MET A 93 -4.46 12.32 4.78
CA MET A 93 -3.83 12.52 3.47
C MET A 93 -3.42 13.98 3.23
N SER A 94 -4.14 14.94 3.84
CA SER A 94 -3.82 16.37 3.77
C SER A 94 -2.76 16.80 4.79
N SER A 95 -2.45 15.95 5.77
CA SER A 95 -1.46 16.27 6.81
C SER A 95 -0.04 16.29 6.24
N ASN A 96 0.85 17.05 6.89
CA ASN A 96 2.28 17.03 6.58
C ASN A 96 3.05 15.92 7.34
N GLU A 97 2.33 15.07 8.10
CA GLU A 97 2.91 13.99 8.89
C GLU A 97 3.13 12.73 8.03
N PRO A 98 4.37 12.37 7.68
CA PRO A 98 4.64 11.20 6.82
C PRO A 98 4.12 9.90 7.43
N GLU A 99 4.24 9.75 8.75
CA GLU A 99 3.81 8.52 9.46
C GLU A 99 2.30 8.29 9.34
N HIS A 100 1.48 9.33 9.39
CA HIS A 100 0.04 9.21 9.17
C HIS A 100 -0.29 8.74 7.76
N LYS A 101 0.43 9.28 6.75
CA LYS A 101 0.24 8.87 5.35
C LYS A 101 0.60 7.41 5.15
N LYS A 102 1.67 6.92 5.80
CA LYS A 102 2.05 5.50 5.76
C LYS A 102 0.90 4.61 6.23
N LEU A 103 0.25 4.93 7.33
CA LEU A 103 -0.87 4.14 7.86
C LEU A 103 -2.00 3.98 6.84
N VAL A 104 -2.40 5.08 6.18
CA VAL A 104 -3.44 5.03 5.15
C VAL A 104 -2.97 4.24 3.92
N LEU A 105 -1.71 4.40 3.53
CA LEU A 105 -1.15 3.66 2.40
C LEU A 105 -1.13 2.15 2.69
N HIS A 106 -0.68 1.72 3.88
CA HIS A 106 -0.75 0.31 4.29
C HIS A 106 -2.17 -0.23 4.23
N HIS A 107 -3.13 0.50 4.79
CA HIS A 107 -4.54 0.11 4.74
C HIS A 107 -5.03 -0.06 3.28
N ARG A 108 -4.70 0.88 2.39
CA ARG A 108 -5.07 0.80 0.97
C ARG A 108 -4.43 -0.40 0.26
N PHE A 109 -3.14 -0.67 0.52
CA PHE A 109 -2.46 -1.80 -0.10
C PHE A 109 -3.03 -3.14 0.34
N HIS A 110 -3.34 -3.31 1.61
CA HIS A 110 -4.02 -4.52 2.09
C HIS A 110 -5.35 -4.77 1.38
N GLU A 111 -6.14 -3.72 1.14
CA GLU A 111 -7.40 -3.86 0.42
C GLU A 111 -7.20 -4.23 -1.06
N ILE A 112 -6.21 -3.62 -1.72
CA ILE A 112 -5.86 -3.96 -3.11
C ILE A 112 -5.39 -5.42 -3.19
N GLU A 113 -4.54 -5.86 -2.30
CA GLU A 113 -4.02 -7.23 -2.23
C GLU A 113 -5.15 -8.23 -1.95
N TRP A 114 -6.01 -7.95 -0.97
CA TRP A 114 -7.18 -8.78 -0.70
C TRP A 114 -8.07 -8.91 -1.94
N LEU A 115 -8.38 -7.81 -2.62
CA LEU A 115 -9.24 -7.83 -3.82
C LEU A 115 -8.57 -8.58 -4.98
N SER A 116 -7.25 -8.44 -5.15
CA SER A 116 -6.53 -9.17 -6.20
C SER A 116 -6.61 -10.69 -5.99
N HIS A 117 -6.46 -11.17 -4.75
CA HIS A 117 -6.65 -12.59 -4.43
C HIS A 117 -8.10 -13.04 -4.68
N ARG A 118 -9.08 -12.22 -4.32
CA ARG A 118 -10.49 -12.53 -4.60
C ARG A 118 -10.80 -12.60 -6.09
N PHE A 119 -10.17 -11.77 -6.92
CA PHE A 119 -10.29 -11.88 -8.37
C PHE A 119 -9.78 -13.23 -8.89
N ILE A 120 -8.67 -13.74 -8.35
CA ILE A 120 -8.16 -15.06 -8.71
C ILE A 120 -9.15 -16.16 -8.30
N ASP A 121 -9.72 -16.08 -7.09
CA ASP A 121 -10.73 -17.04 -6.63
C ASP A 121 -11.96 -17.07 -7.53
N ILE A 122 -12.43 -15.91 -8.00
CA ILE A 122 -13.66 -15.75 -8.80
C ILE A 122 -13.41 -16.10 -10.28
N TYR A 123 -12.37 -15.51 -10.88
CA TYR A 123 -12.15 -15.57 -12.34
C TYR A 123 -11.14 -16.65 -12.75
N GLY A 124 -10.44 -17.27 -11.79
CA GLY A 124 -9.49 -18.36 -12.02
C GLY A 124 -8.03 -17.89 -12.14
N GLU A 125 -7.16 -18.87 -12.40
CA GLU A 125 -5.70 -18.64 -12.44
C GLU A 125 -5.24 -17.74 -13.60
N ASP A 126 -5.99 -17.72 -14.68
CA ASP A 126 -5.63 -16.98 -15.89
C ASP A 126 -5.50 -15.46 -15.63
N ILE A 127 -6.27 -14.93 -14.66
CA ILE A 127 -6.19 -13.51 -14.30
C ILE A 127 -4.99 -13.18 -13.40
N ARG A 128 -4.27 -14.16 -12.86
CA ARG A 128 -3.25 -13.99 -11.81
C ARG A 128 -2.24 -12.87 -12.10
N GLU A 129 -1.71 -12.81 -13.32
CA GLU A 129 -0.73 -11.78 -13.70
C GLU A 129 -1.32 -10.36 -13.69
N HIS A 130 -2.63 -10.23 -13.97
CA HIS A 130 -3.34 -8.96 -14.05
C HIS A 130 -4.24 -8.68 -12.84
N ALA A 131 -4.38 -9.63 -11.91
CA ALA A 131 -5.32 -9.52 -10.80
C ALA A 131 -5.07 -8.28 -9.94
N LEU A 132 -3.81 -7.94 -9.71
CA LEU A 132 -3.41 -6.75 -8.97
C LEU A 132 -3.78 -5.47 -9.73
N GLU A 133 -3.47 -5.41 -11.01
CA GLU A 133 -3.80 -4.27 -11.87
C GLU A 133 -5.32 -4.07 -11.96
N CYS A 134 -6.09 -5.15 -12.10
CA CYS A 134 -7.56 -5.11 -12.04
C CYS A 134 -8.07 -4.56 -10.70
N ALA A 135 -7.46 -4.95 -9.57
CA ALA A 135 -7.83 -4.44 -8.26
C ALA A 135 -7.54 -2.93 -8.11
N ILE A 136 -6.41 -2.47 -8.63
CA ILE A 136 -6.06 -1.04 -8.68
C ILE A 136 -7.05 -0.26 -9.55
N LEU A 137 -7.37 -0.77 -10.74
CA LEU A 137 -8.36 -0.16 -11.63
C LEU A 137 -9.73 -0.09 -10.97
N PHE A 138 -10.16 -1.18 -10.33
CA PHE A 138 -11.43 -1.22 -9.61
C PHE A 138 -11.50 -0.15 -8.51
N PHE A 139 -10.51 -0.06 -7.64
CA PHE A 139 -10.49 0.95 -6.57
C PHE A 139 -10.35 2.37 -7.11
N GLY A 140 -9.62 2.57 -8.21
CA GLY A 140 -9.55 3.86 -8.90
C GLY A 140 -10.93 4.32 -9.40
N MET A 141 -11.66 3.45 -10.11
CA MET A 141 -13.03 3.71 -10.56
C MET A 141 -13.96 3.96 -9.36
N MET A 142 -13.89 3.10 -8.34
CA MET A 142 -14.69 3.20 -7.12
C MET A 142 -14.50 4.55 -6.44
N GLN A 143 -13.27 5.02 -6.27
CA GLN A 143 -12.96 6.30 -5.62
C GLN A 143 -13.67 7.47 -6.31
N TYR A 144 -13.58 7.56 -7.63
CA TYR A 144 -14.17 8.67 -8.37
C TYR A 144 -15.69 8.55 -8.51
N VAL A 145 -16.23 7.35 -8.67
CA VAL A 145 -17.68 7.13 -8.71
C VAL A 145 -18.30 7.48 -7.35
N MET A 146 -17.73 7.00 -6.24
CA MET A 146 -18.22 7.32 -4.89
C MET A 146 -18.13 8.83 -4.60
N PHE A 147 -17.05 9.49 -5.01
CA PHE A 147 -16.94 10.95 -4.91
C PHE A 147 -18.08 11.65 -5.68
N THR A 148 -18.30 11.26 -6.94
CA THR A 148 -19.34 11.86 -7.80
C THR A 148 -20.74 11.64 -7.24
N VAL A 149 -21.06 10.41 -6.81
CA VAL A 149 -22.36 10.05 -6.21
C VAL A 149 -22.62 10.88 -4.95
N ARG A 150 -21.61 11.05 -4.09
CA ARG A 150 -21.72 11.85 -2.87
C ARG A 150 -21.96 13.33 -3.18
N VAL A 151 -21.17 13.93 -4.05
CA VAL A 151 -21.28 15.35 -4.40
C VAL A 151 -22.61 15.64 -5.11
N SER A 152 -23.09 14.71 -5.94
CA SER A 152 -24.36 14.85 -6.69
C SER A 152 -25.58 14.38 -5.91
N HIS A 153 -25.41 13.89 -4.66
CA HIS A 153 -26.48 13.33 -3.83
C HIS A 153 -27.33 12.26 -4.55
N MET A 154 -26.70 11.45 -5.41
CA MET A 154 -27.39 10.38 -6.13
C MET A 154 -27.71 9.21 -5.20
N PRO A 155 -28.94 8.64 -5.25
CA PRO A 155 -29.40 7.62 -4.30
C PRO A 155 -28.96 6.20 -4.71
N TYR A 156 -27.69 6.00 -5.03
CA TYR A 156 -27.17 4.66 -5.35
C TYR A 156 -26.62 3.99 -4.09
N SER A 157 -26.95 2.70 -3.89
CA SER A 157 -26.33 1.90 -2.84
C SER A 157 -24.90 1.53 -3.23
N VAL A 158 -24.07 1.28 -2.23
CA VAL A 158 -22.68 0.85 -2.43
C VAL A 158 -22.62 -0.45 -3.24
N GLU A 159 -23.52 -1.40 -2.94
CA GLU A 159 -23.60 -2.68 -3.65
C GLU A 159 -23.90 -2.50 -5.13
N ARG A 160 -24.80 -1.57 -5.47
CA ARG A 160 -25.12 -1.28 -6.88
C ARG A 160 -23.93 -0.70 -7.62
N ILE A 161 -23.17 0.18 -6.97
CA ILE A 161 -21.94 0.75 -7.53
C ILE A 161 -20.91 -0.36 -7.74
N VAL A 162 -20.68 -1.21 -6.71
CA VAL A 162 -19.74 -2.34 -6.77
C VAL A 162 -20.11 -3.28 -7.92
N ASP A 163 -21.38 -3.67 -8.04
CA ASP A 163 -21.86 -4.57 -9.09
C ASP A 163 -21.58 -4.03 -10.51
N VAL A 164 -21.84 -2.75 -10.73
CA VAL A 164 -21.56 -2.09 -12.02
C VAL A 164 -20.07 -2.05 -12.30
N LEU A 165 -19.24 -1.71 -11.31
CA LEU A 165 -17.79 -1.64 -11.49
C LEU A 165 -17.15 -3.01 -11.70
N LEU A 166 -17.67 -4.05 -11.05
CA LEU A 166 -17.25 -5.43 -11.34
C LEU A 166 -17.56 -5.83 -12.77
N SER A 167 -18.76 -5.45 -13.27
CA SER A 167 -19.12 -5.70 -14.68
C SER A 167 -18.16 -5.00 -15.65
N HIS A 168 -17.64 -3.80 -15.30
CA HIS A 168 -16.61 -3.14 -16.10
C HIS A 168 -15.28 -3.91 -16.08
N ILE A 169 -14.84 -4.41 -14.90
CA ILE A 169 -13.65 -5.26 -14.82
C ILE A 169 -13.82 -6.52 -15.67
N GLU A 170 -14.99 -7.16 -15.63
CA GLU A 170 -15.31 -8.36 -16.43
C GLU A 170 -15.24 -8.12 -17.94
N LEU A 171 -15.45 -6.89 -18.38
CA LEU A 171 -15.28 -6.50 -19.79
C LEU A 171 -13.83 -6.18 -20.14
N ILE A 172 -13.06 -5.66 -19.19
CA ILE A 172 -11.68 -5.19 -19.43
C ILE A 172 -10.68 -6.34 -19.33
N TYR A 173 -10.75 -7.20 -18.28
CA TYR A 173 -9.70 -8.18 -18.01
C TYR A 173 -9.46 -9.17 -19.16
N PRO A 174 -10.45 -9.65 -19.95
CA PRO A 174 -10.18 -10.54 -21.07
C PRO A 174 -9.29 -9.89 -22.15
N SER A 175 -9.37 -8.57 -22.31
CA SER A 175 -8.50 -7.86 -23.25
C SER A 175 -7.06 -7.73 -22.71
N MET A 176 -6.89 -7.67 -21.38
CA MET A 176 -5.57 -7.65 -20.74
C MET A 176 -4.84 -8.98 -20.90
N LEU A 177 -5.56 -10.12 -20.83
CA LEU A 177 -4.99 -11.46 -21.04
C LEU A 177 -4.40 -11.67 -22.44
N ASN A 178 -4.89 -10.94 -23.44
CA ASN A 178 -4.42 -11.00 -24.81
C ASN A 178 -3.38 -9.91 -25.15
N GLY A 179 -3.07 -9.05 -24.18
CA GLY A 179 -2.16 -7.92 -24.32
C GLY A 179 -0.73 -8.18 -23.85
N ASP A 180 -0.03 -7.09 -23.59
CA ASP A 180 1.30 -7.11 -22.99
C ASP A 180 1.23 -7.53 -21.50
N LYS A 181 2.40 -7.78 -20.91
CA LYS A 181 2.54 -8.05 -19.47
C LYS A 181 1.89 -6.93 -18.65
N ALA A 182 1.37 -7.30 -17.47
CA ALA A 182 0.81 -6.34 -16.54
C ALA A 182 1.78 -5.18 -16.25
N LEU A 183 1.27 -3.96 -16.28
CA LEU A 183 2.04 -2.75 -15.90
C LEU A 183 2.44 -2.79 -14.42
N ILE A 184 1.58 -3.35 -13.58
CA ILE A 184 1.77 -3.48 -12.13
C ILE A 184 1.44 -4.92 -11.75
N ASP A 185 2.46 -5.70 -11.46
CA ASP A 185 2.33 -7.08 -11.02
C ASP A 185 2.44 -7.25 -9.49
N GLN A 186 2.31 -8.48 -9.01
CA GLN A 186 2.39 -8.79 -7.58
C GLN A 186 3.74 -8.40 -6.95
N SER A 187 4.82 -8.40 -7.74
CA SER A 187 6.14 -8.01 -7.24
C SER A 187 6.22 -6.51 -6.94
N SER A 188 5.44 -5.72 -7.66
CA SER A 188 5.31 -4.27 -7.47
C SER A 188 4.72 -3.92 -6.10
N ILE A 189 3.81 -4.75 -5.53
CA ILE A 189 3.26 -4.52 -4.17
C ILE A 189 4.35 -4.66 -3.12
N HIS A 190 5.15 -5.71 -3.13
CA HIS A 190 6.22 -5.90 -2.15
C HIS A 190 7.22 -4.74 -2.19
N PHE A 191 7.51 -4.23 -3.38
CA PHE A 191 8.33 -3.05 -3.55
C PHE A 191 7.70 -1.79 -2.94
N LEU A 192 6.41 -1.56 -3.18
CA LEU A 192 5.69 -0.40 -2.66
C LEU A 192 5.55 -0.49 -1.13
N GLN A 193 5.20 -1.64 -0.58
CA GLN A 193 5.12 -1.87 0.87
C GLN A 193 6.48 -1.63 1.53
N SER A 194 7.55 -2.20 0.99
CA SER A 194 8.91 -1.99 1.51
C SER A 194 9.34 -0.52 1.47
N ASN A 195 8.88 0.26 0.50
CA ASN A 195 9.14 1.69 0.42
C ASN A 195 8.33 2.52 1.41
N ILE A 196 7.11 2.09 1.74
CA ILE A 196 6.27 2.74 2.75
C ILE A 196 6.82 2.50 4.15
N ASP A 197 7.29 1.27 4.43
CA ASP A 197 7.84 0.87 5.73
C ASP A 197 9.23 1.46 6.03
N ARG A 198 9.89 2.01 5.04
CA ARG A 198 11.20 2.60 5.24
C ARG A 198 11.14 3.80 6.19
N LYS A 199 11.55 3.55 7.42
CA LYS A 199 12.22 4.55 8.25
C LYS A 199 13.43 5.03 7.45
N ASP A 200 13.70 6.32 7.45
CA ASP A 200 14.77 7.00 6.72
C ASP A 200 15.78 6.07 6.05
N ILE A 201 15.94 6.21 4.72
CA ILE A 201 16.93 5.41 3.98
C ILE A 201 18.29 5.71 4.60
N THR A 202 18.77 4.78 5.41
CA THR A 202 20.08 4.88 6.05
C THR A 202 21.13 4.20 5.19
N LEU A 203 22.40 4.58 5.40
CA LEU A 203 23.51 3.89 4.76
C LEU A 203 23.48 2.37 5.02
N ASN A 204 23.14 1.98 6.26
CA ASN A 204 23.03 0.57 6.64
C ASN A 204 21.95 -0.16 5.82
N SER A 205 20.76 0.41 5.65
CA SER A 205 19.69 -0.23 4.85
C SER A 205 20.07 -0.39 3.37
N ILE A 206 20.87 0.54 2.83
CA ILE A 206 21.41 0.42 1.47
C ILE A 206 22.42 -0.72 1.40
N LEU A 207 23.32 -0.83 2.36
CA LEU A 207 24.34 -1.89 2.41
C LEU A 207 23.71 -3.28 2.60
N GLU A 208 22.68 -3.41 3.42
CA GLU A 208 21.90 -4.65 3.58
C GLU A 208 21.24 -5.06 2.25
N THR A 209 20.71 -4.08 1.48
CA THR A 209 20.14 -4.36 0.15
C THR A 209 21.22 -4.80 -0.84
N ALA A 210 22.42 -4.23 -0.78
CA ALA A 210 23.55 -4.67 -1.60
C ALA A 210 23.98 -6.12 -1.25
N GLU A 211 24.11 -6.44 0.05
CA GLU A 211 24.44 -7.79 0.51
C GLU A 211 23.38 -8.81 0.07
N TYR A 212 22.10 -8.44 0.12
CA TYR A 212 21.04 -9.29 -0.41
C TYR A 212 21.22 -9.55 -1.91
N LEU A 213 21.48 -8.51 -2.72
CA LEU A 213 21.74 -8.66 -4.15
C LEU A 213 22.94 -9.61 -4.37
N GLU A 214 24.07 -9.38 -3.70
CA GLU A 214 25.27 -10.20 -3.82
C GLU A 214 25.01 -11.66 -3.45
N SER A 215 24.16 -11.92 -2.45
CA SER A 215 23.80 -13.27 -2.01
C SER A 215 23.05 -14.10 -3.04
N GLN A 216 22.37 -13.45 -4.00
CA GLN A 216 21.62 -14.15 -5.04
C GLN A 216 22.55 -14.80 -6.09
N GLY A 217 23.77 -14.31 -6.26
CA GLY A 217 24.77 -14.88 -7.17
C GLY A 217 24.39 -14.77 -8.66
N GLY A 218 25.24 -15.37 -9.51
CA GLY A 218 24.93 -15.46 -10.94
C GLY A 218 25.16 -14.16 -11.73
N PHE A 219 25.91 -13.21 -11.16
CA PHE A 219 26.21 -11.93 -11.78
C PHE A 219 27.21 -12.04 -12.91
N THR A 220 27.04 -11.20 -13.92
CA THR A 220 28.08 -10.94 -14.91
C THR A 220 29.22 -10.16 -14.26
N GLU A 221 30.41 -10.19 -14.86
CA GLU A 221 31.58 -9.42 -14.44
C GLU A 221 31.24 -7.92 -14.34
N GLU A 222 30.54 -7.38 -15.32
CA GLU A 222 30.11 -5.98 -15.34
C GLU A 222 29.15 -5.63 -14.18
N GLN A 223 28.17 -6.52 -13.87
CA GLN A 223 27.25 -6.33 -12.72
C GLN A 223 28.00 -6.31 -11.40
N GLN A 224 28.96 -7.25 -11.24
CA GLN A 224 29.79 -7.34 -10.06
C GLN A 224 30.68 -6.10 -9.88
N ASP A 225 31.32 -5.64 -10.94
CA ASP A 225 32.19 -4.47 -10.91
C ASP A 225 31.42 -3.20 -10.55
N LEU A 226 30.26 -2.97 -11.19
CA LEU A 226 29.42 -1.80 -10.91
C LEU A 226 28.88 -1.82 -9.48
N LEU A 227 28.40 -2.96 -8.99
CA LEU A 227 27.87 -3.10 -7.64
C LEU A 227 28.98 -2.88 -6.61
N SER A 228 30.13 -3.54 -6.77
CA SER A 228 31.27 -3.41 -5.85
C SER A 228 31.85 -2.00 -5.83
N ALA A 229 31.93 -1.32 -6.97
CA ALA A 229 32.37 0.07 -7.05
C ALA A 229 31.45 1.01 -6.27
N ILE A 230 30.13 0.85 -6.42
CA ILE A 230 29.13 1.65 -5.70
C ILE A 230 29.20 1.38 -4.19
N VAL A 231 29.23 0.11 -3.79
CA VAL A 231 29.32 -0.29 -2.37
C VAL A 231 30.61 0.20 -1.72
N SER A 232 31.73 0.09 -2.43
CA SER A 232 33.02 0.59 -1.97
C SER A 232 33.01 2.11 -1.74
N GLU A 233 32.37 2.86 -2.62
CA GLU A 233 32.28 4.31 -2.49
C GLU A 233 31.32 4.72 -1.36
N LEU A 234 30.22 3.99 -1.15
CA LEU A 234 29.28 4.21 -0.04
C LEU A 234 29.92 3.96 1.35
N LYS A 235 30.93 3.10 1.43
CA LYS A 235 31.67 2.79 2.66
C LYS A 235 32.77 3.79 3.00
N GLN A 236 33.02 4.80 2.14
CA GLN A 236 34.04 5.83 2.42
C GLN A 236 33.56 6.82 3.48
N GLU A 237 34.48 7.36 4.29
CA GLU A 237 34.16 8.43 5.24
C GLU A 237 33.49 9.65 4.56
N ARG A 238 33.90 9.95 3.33
CA ARG A 238 33.31 10.99 2.49
C ARG A 238 32.75 10.37 1.24
N ILE A 239 31.43 10.28 1.16
CA ILE A 239 30.70 9.79 -0.01
C ILE A 239 30.75 10.82 -1.15
N ARG A 240 31.29 10.42 -2.30
CA ARG A 240 31.43 11.31 -3.47
C ARG A 240 30.27 11.09 -4.44
N LYS A 241 29.25 11.95 -4.36
CA LYS A 241 28.04 11.87 -5.22
C LYS A 241 28.40 11.81 -6.71
N CYS A 242 29.40 12.57 -7.15
CA CYS A 242 29.85 12.60 -8.56
C CYS A 242 30.45 11.27 -9.03
N VAL A 243 30.85 10.37 -8.13
CA VAL A 243 31.35 9.03 -8.46
C VAL A 243 30.18 8.04 -8.52
N ILE A 244 29.27 8.08 -7.55
CA ILE A 244 28.16 7.11 -7.46
C ILE A 244 27.09 7.37 -8.52
N GLN A 245 26.62 8.61 -8.67
CA GLN A 245 25.50 8.93 -9.55
C GLN A 245 25.63 8.42 -10.99
N PRO A 246 26.80 8.57 -11.66
CA PRO A 246 26.97 8.04 -13.01
C PRO A 246 26.91 6.51 -13.11
N LEU A 247 27.16 5.77 -12.02
CA LEU A 247 27.18 4.30 -12.01
C LEU A 247 25.78 3.69 -11.81
N LEU A 248 24.82 4.46 -11.26
CA LEU A 248 23.50 3.93 -10.91
C LEU A 248 22.70 3.47 -12.12
N LYS A 249 22.65 4.29 -13.18
CA LYS A 249 21.91 3.95 -14.40
C LYS A 249 22.56 2.79 -15.18
N PRO A 250 23.87 2.73 -15.38
CA PRO A 250 24.53 1.54 -15.92
C PRO A 250 24.21 0.27 -15.12
N LEU A 251 24.34 0.30 -13.77
CA LEU A 251 23.99 -0.84 -12.94
C LEU A 251 22.55 -1.30 -13.18
N GLN A 252 21.59 -0.40 -13.18
CA GLN A 252 20.18 -0.73 -13.42
C GLN A 252 19.96 -1.37 -14.80
N LEU A 253 20.64 -0.88 -15.83
CA LEU A 253 20.54 -1.40 -17.20
C LEU A 253 21.12 -2.81 -17.34
N THR A 254 22.21 -3.15 -16.62
CA THR A 254 22.79 -4.50 -16.66
C THR A 254 21.88 -5.57 -16.04
N PHE A 255 20.95 -5.16 -15.18
CA PHE A 255 19.95 -6.05 -14.59
C PHE A 255 18.61 -6.07 -15.35
N ALA A 256 18.44 -5.27 -16.41
CA ALA A 256 17.22 -5.26 -17.21
C ALA A 256 16.90 -6.66 -17.76
N GLN A 257 15.64 -7.09 -17.68
CA GLN A 257 15.15 -8.40 -18.09
C GLN A 257 15.77 -9.61 -17.31
N THR A 258 16.39 -9.36 -16.16
CA THR A 258 16.83 -10.42 -15.23
C THR A 258 15.82 -10.58 -14.09
N PRO A 259 15.83 -11.72 -13.37
CA PRO A 259 15.00 -11.89 -12.17
C PRO A 259 15.27 -10.86 -11.06
N LEU A 260 16.41 -10.17 -11.10
CA LEU A 260 16.83 -9.19 -10.10
C LEU A 260 16.66 -7.72 -10.55
N GLU A 261 16.01 -7.49 -11.69
CA GLU A 261 15.78 -6.14 -12.23
C GLU A 261 15.17 -5.19 -11.21
N MET A 262 14.14 -5.67 -10.50
CA MET A 262 13.44 -4.84 -9.52
C MET A 262 14.29 -4.56 -8.28
N GLN A 263 15.03 -5.54 -7.79
CA GLN A 263 15.92 -5.37 -6.64
C GLN A 263 17.06 -4.39 -6.96
N ALA A 264 17.61 -4.46 -8.16
CA ALA A 264 18.62 -3.51 -8.64
C ALA A 264 18.04 -2.09 -8.79
N ALA A 265 16.82 -1.96 -9.32
CA ALA A 265 16.09 -0.68 -9.37
C ALA A 265 15.83 -0.12 -7.98
N THR A 266 15.45 -0.97 -7.03
CA THR A 266 15.27 -0.60 -5.63
C THR A 266 16.56 -0.07 -5.02
N PHE A 267 17.65 -0.80 -5.15
CA PHE A 267 18.97 -0.42 -4.65
C PHE A 267 19.42 0.95 -5.19
N THR A 268 19.32 1.14 -6.50
CA THR A 268 19.72 2.41 -7.14
C THR A 268 18.84 3.58 -6.69
N ASN A 269 17.53 3.38 -6.55
CA ASN A 269 16.61 4.40 -6.05
C ASN A 269 16.89 4.77 -4.59
N MET A 270 17.19 3.78 -3.73
CA MET A 270 17.60 4.06 -2.33
C MET A 270 18.80 4.98 -2.27
N ILE A 271 19.81 4.70 -3.09
CA ILE A 271 21.02 5.53 -3.15
C ILE A 271 20.70 6.94 -3.61
N LEU A 272 19.88 7.09 -4.67
CA LEU A 272 19.47 8.42 -5.15
C LEU A 272 18.76 9.24 -4.08
N TYR A 273 17.89 8.62 -3.27
CA TYR A 273 17.22 9.28 -2.15
C TYR A 273 18.21 9.64 -1.04
N PHE A 274 19.06 8.71 -0.65
CA PHE A 274 20.07 8.95 0.38
C PHE A 274 21.02 10.08 -0.01
N LEU A 275 21.49 10.11 -1.26
CA LEU A 275 22.36 11.18 -1.75
C LEU A 275 21.70 12.56 -1.79
N LYS A 276 20.37 12.65 -1.76
CA LYS A 276 19.64 13.94 -1.62
C LYS A 276 19.57 14.41 -0.17
N SER A 277 19.68 13.51 0.81
CA SER A 277 19.58 13.83 2.24
C SER A 277 20.91 14.21 2.89
N ILE A 278 22.02 13.87 2.27
CA ILE A 278 23.39 14.23 2.68
C ILE A 278 23.92 15.33 1.76
#